data_cf052fe5c1d3b4285cd5d953d4fe3141
#
_entry.id   cf052fe5c1d3b4285cd5d953d4fe3141
#
_cell.length_a   1.000
_cell.length_b   1.000
_cell.length_c   1.000
_cell.angle_alpha   90.00
_cell.angle_beta   90.00
_cell.angle_gamma   90.00
#
_symmetry.space_group_name_H-M   'P 1'
#
loop_
_entity.id
_entity.type
_entity.pdbx_description
1 polymer ?
#
loop_
_entity_poly.entity_id
_entity_poly.type
_entity_poly.pdbx_seq_one_letter_code
_entity_poly.pdbx_strand_id
1 'polypeptide(L)'
;MKKEKKTKTKTVKQKKVKPQKIKQKKVKAPKYIPVKPVFGTAEDYYIYRLNPVETATGALLGGIVGFFFSMVFFRNVLFSLIVGLILVVPGIRKYRDYLKEKRMKNLLYQFRDMMESLSASYSAGKNTQGAFLDACGDLIGIYGEKADIVKELKLIVDGIYNGQSVEEMLSNFAARSHLDDIESFATIF
;
A
#
# COMPACT_ATOMS: atom_id res chain seq x y z
N MET A 1 -37.08 -73.13 31.85
CA MET A 1 -37.10 -72.81 30.38
C MET A 1 -37.37 -71.33 30.21
N LYS A 2 -36.35 -70.47 29.96
CA LYS A 2 -36.48 -69.03 29.71
C LYS A 2 -36.25 -68.78 28.24
N LYS A 3 -37.21 -68.16 27.55
CA LYS A 3 -37.13 -67.81 26.13
C LYS A 3 -36.35 -66.51 26.04
N GLU A 4 -35.24 -66.49 25.30
CA GLU A 4 -34.50 -65.28 24.90
C GLU A 4 -35.23 -64.55 23.77
N LYS A 5 -35.53 -63.28 24.00
CA LYS A 5 -36.04 -62.35 22.97
C LYS A 5 -34.86 -61.75 22.17
N LYS A 6 -34.74 -62.11 20.92
CA LYS A 6 -33.81 -61.48 19.98
C LYS A 6 -34.27 -60.07 19.62
N THR A 7 -33.53 -59.07 20.06
CA THR A 7 -33.71 -57.67 19.68
C THR A 7 -33.10 -57.42 18.29
N LYS A 8 -33.92 -57.07 17.32
CA LYS A 8 -33.46 -56.72 15.96
C LYS A 8 -32.93 -55.28 15.97
N THR A 9 -31.63 -55.10 15.84
CA THR A 9 -30.99 -53.78 15.64
C THR A 9 -31.28 -53.28 14.22
N LYS A 10 -32.04 -52.16 14.12
CA LYS A 10 -32.29 -51.46 12.86
C LYS A 10 -31.06 -50.65 12.48
N THR A 11 -30.38 -51.04 11.40
CA THR A 11 -29.25 -50.29 10.80
C THR A 11 -29.78 -48.99 10.17
N VAL A 12 -29.45 -47.87 10.78
CA VAL A 12 -29.75 -46.53 10.23
C VAL A 12 -28.81 -46.25 9.07
N LYS A 13 -29.36 -46.19 7.84
CA LYS A 13 -28.62 -45.78 6.64
C LYS A 13 -28.25 -44.32 6.76
N GLN A 14 -26.97 -44.02 6.99
CA GLN A 14 -26.43 -42.64 6.88
C GLN A 14 -26.55 -42.12 5.45
N LYS A 15 -27.40 -41.12 5.24
CA LYS A 15 -27.50 -40.37 4.02
C LYS A 15 -26.20 -39.56 3.81
N LYS A 16 -25.39 -39.90 2.82
CA LYS A 16 -24.22 -39.10 2.40
C LYS A 16 -24.69 -37.72 1.99
N VAL A 17 -24.41 -36.73 2.84
CA VAL A 17 -24.59 -35.31 2.52
C VAL A 17 -23.54 -34.93 1.49
N LYS A 18 -23.96 -34.57 0.27
CA LYS A 18 -23.07 -34.05 -0.77
C LYS A 18 -22.53 -32.69 -0.30
N PRO A 19 -21.19 -32.41 -0.37
CA PRO A 19 -20.68 -31.12 -0.02
C PRO A 19 -21.23 -30.06 -1.01
N GLN A 20 -21.99 -29.12 -0.49
CA GLN A 20 -22.40 -27.94 -1.26
C GLN A 20 -21.16 -27.12 -1.57
N LYS A 21 -20.80 -27.01 -2.86
CA LYS A 21 -19.81 -26.05 -3.33
C LYS A 21 -20.35 -24.64 -3.08
N ILE A 22 -19.95 -24.03 -1.97
CA ILE A 22 -20.17 -22.63 -1.69
C ILE A 22 -19.40 -21.85 -2.78
N LYS A 23 -20.13 -21.32 -3.77
CA LYS A 23 -19.57 -20.36 -4.73
C LYS A 23 -19.20 -19.13 -3.93
N GLN A 24 -17.92 -19.00 -3.55
CA GLN A 24 -17.39 -17.74 -3.01
C GLN A 24 -17.60 -16.67 -4.08
N LYS A 25 -18.64 -15.86 -3.92
CA LYS A 25 -18.80 -14.62 -4.65
C LYS A 25 -17.54 -13.81 -4.37
N LYS A 26 -16.70 -13.57 -5.39
CA LYS A 26 -15.58 -12.63 -5.27
C LYS A 26 -16.16 -11.29 -4.83
N VAL A 27 -16.05 -11.00 -3.54
CA VAL A 27 -16.36 -9.68 -2.99
C VAL A 27 -15.39 -8.74 -3.71
N LYS A 28 -15.91 -7.86 -4.58
CA LYS A 28 -15.11 -6.79 -5.17
C LYS A 28 -14.58 -6.00 -3.98
N ALA A 29 -13.24 -5.89 -3.89
CA ALA A 29 -12.64 -5.04 -2.87
C ALA A 29 -13.32 -3.66 -2.88
N PRO A 30 -13.64 -3.07 -1.72
CA PRO A 30 -14.29 -1.78 -1.66
C PRO A 30 -13.48 -0.78 -2.46
N LYS A 31 -14.17 0.05 -3.28
CA LYS A 31 -13.50 1.08 -4.07
C LYS A 31 -12.85 2.05 -3.09
N TYR A 32 -11.55 2.17 -3.14
CA TYR A 32 -10.80 3.09 -2.30
C TYR A 32 -11.30 4.52 -2.51
N ILE A 33 -11.60 5.22 -1.41
CA ILE A 33 -11.99 6.63 -1.40
C ILE A 33 -10.75 7.43 -0.94
N PRO A 34 -10.20 8.34 -1.78
CA PRO A 34 -9.02 9.11 -1.40
C PRO A 34 -9.29 9.98 -0.16
N VAL A 35 -8.36 9.98 0.77
CA VAL A 35 -8.42 10.83 1.97
C VAL A 35 -7.96 12.24 1.57
N LYS A 36 -8.78 13.24 1.93
CA LYS A 36 -8.43 14.65 1.69
C LYS A 36 -7.50 15.17 2.79
N PRO A 37 -6.52 16.03 2.47
CA PRO A 37 -5.72 16.70 3.48
C PRO A 37 -6.60 17.65 4.32
N VAL A 38 -6.29 17.75 5.62
CA VAL A 38 -6.94 18.71 6.54
C VAL A 38 -6.47 20.14 6.21
N PHE A 39 -5.20 20.29 5.84
CA PHE A 39 -4.58 21.57 5.53
C PHE A 39 -3.78 21.48 4.23
N GLY A 40 -3.84 22.53 3.42
CA GLY A 40 -3.07 22.63 2.17
C GLY A 40 -3.45 21.61 1.10
N THR A 41 -2.48 21.30 0.24
CA THR A 41 -2.59 20.30 -0.82
C THR A 41 -1.59 19.18 -0.59
N ALA A 42 -2.06 18.03 -0.15
CA ALA A 42 -1.24 16.84 0.02
C ALA A 42 -1.70 15.70 -0.88
N GLU A 43 -0.76 14.89 -1.28
CA GLU A 43 -1.03 13.70 -2.08
C GLU A 43 -1.49 12.54 -1.21
N ASP A 44 -2.35 11.70 -1.76
CA ASP A 44 -2.69 10.41 -1.19
C ASP A 44 -1.69 9.38 -1.71
N TYR A 45 -0.88 8.82 -0.81
CA TYR A 45 0.22 7.91 -1.17
C TYR A 45 -0.27 6.55 -1.66
N TYR A 46 -1.52 6.20 -1.38
CA TYR A 46 -2.11 4.96 -1.88
C TYR A 46 -2.38 5.02 -3.39
N ILE A 47 -2.57 6.23 -3.96
CA ILE A 47 -2.83 6.41 -5.39
C ILE A 47 -1.53 6.81 -6.08
N TYR A 48 -0.89 5.84 -6.75
CA TYR A 48 0.27 6.12 -7.60
C TYR A 48 -0.18 6.41 -9.03
N ARG A 49 0.14 7.61 -9.51
CA ARG A 49 -0.09 8.02 -10.91
C ARG A 49 1.20 7.87 -11.69
N LEU A 50 1.20 6.95 -12.67
CA LEU A 50 2.35 6.73 -13.53
C LEU A 50 2.63 7.96 -14.39
N ASN A 51 3.89 8.35 -14.48
CA ASN A 51 4.40 9.25 -15.50
C ASN A 51 4.34 8.58 -16.89
N PRO A 52 4.23 9.33 -18.01
CA PRO A 52 4.27 8.73 -19.35
C PRO A 52 5.53 7.89 -19.60
N VAL A 53 6.69 8.29 -19.06
CA VAL A 53 7.95 7.52 -19.13
C VAL A 53 7.85 6.20 -18.37
N GLU A 54 7.27 6.21 -17.16
CA GLU A 54 7.07 5.01 -16.35
C GLU A 54 6.06 4.05 -16.99
N THR A 55 5.04 4.59 -17.66
CA THR A 55 4.08 3.80 -18.41
C THR A 55 4.76 3.12 -19.60
N ALA A 56 5.63 3.83 -20.33
CA ALA A 56 6.40 3.29 -21.44
C ALA A 56 7.37 2.20 -20.97
N THR A 57 8.07 2.40 -19.85
CA THR A 57 8.97 1.38 -19.28
C THR A 57 8.21 0.12 -18.83
N GLY A 58 7.07 0.28 -18.19
CA GLY A 58 6.20 -0.86 -17.82
C GLY A 58 5.66 -1.62 -19.03
N ALA A 59 5.29 -0.89 -20.11
CA ALA A 59 4.85 -1.47 -21.38
C ALA A 59 5.98 -2.25 -22.08
N LEU A 60 7.16 -1.66 -22.15
CA LEU A 60 8.37 -2.29 -22.73
C LEU A 60 8.73 -3.57 -21.98
N LEU A 61 8.81 -3.53 -20.64
CA LEU A 61 9.13 -4.71 -19.84
C LEU A 61 8.11 -5.83 -20.04
N GLY A 62 6.81 -5.51 -19.97
CA GLY A 62 5.74 -6.49 -20.19
C GLY A 62 5.76 -7.09 -21.60
N GLY A 63 5.96 -6.26 -22.62
CA GLY A 63 6.04 -6.66 -24.03
C GLY A 63 7.26 -7.54 -24.33
N ILE A 64 8.45 -7.14 -23.86
CA ILE A 64 9.70 -7.89 -24.05
C ILE A 64 9.61 -9.25 -23.37
N VAL A 65 9.23 -9.31 -22.10
CA VAL A 65 9.09 -10.58 -21.37
C VAL A 65 8.08 -11.50 -22.07
N GLY A 66 6.94 -10.96 -22.48
CA GLY A 66 5.90 -11.72 -23.19
C GLY A 66 6.38 -12.25 -24.54
N PHE A 67 7.10 -11.43 -25.31
CA PHE A 67 7.65 -11.81 -26.61
C PHE A 67 8.68 -12.94 -26.48
N PHE A 68 9.67 -12.79 -25.57
CA PHE A 68 10.69 -13.82 -25.38
C PHE A 68 10.10 -15.12 -24.84
N PHE A 69 9.21 -15.04 -23.87
CA PHE A 69 8.55 -16.23 -23.32
C PHE A 69 7.79 -16.98 -24.39
N SER A 70 6.99 -16.27 -25.21
CA SER A 70 6.23 -16.88 -26.30
C SER A 70 7.14 -17.46 -27.39
N MET A 71 8.26 -16.80 -27.71
CA MET A 71 9.18 -17.27 -28.74
C MET A 71 9.87 -18.59 -28.35
N VAL A 72 10.18 -18.78 -27.07
CA VAL A 72 10.76 -20.04 -26.58
C VAL A 72 9.79 -21.22 -26.76
N PHE A 73 8.49 -21.00 -26.53
CA PHE A 73 7.48 -22.07 -26.60
C PHE A 73 6.96 -22.33 -28.02
N PHE A 74 6.69 -21.27 -28.76
CA PHE A 74 5.97 -21.41 -30.05
C PHE A 74 6.85 -21.27 -31.28
N ARG A 75 8.09 -20.76 -31.16
CA ARG A 75 9.05 -20.55 -32.26
C ARG A 75 8.46 -19.83 -33.48
N ASN A 76 7.36 -19.11 -33.30
CA ASN A 76 6.65 -18.36 -34.33
C ASN A 76 6.63 -16.87 -33.96
N VAL A 77 7.31 -16.04 -34.78
CA VAL A 77 7.51 -14.60 -34.52
C VAL A 77 6.15 -13.85 -34.50
N LEU A 78 5.25 -14.14 -35.43
CA LEU A 78 3.96 -13.45 -35.51
C LEU A 78 3.10 -13.72 -34.26
N PHE A 79 3.04 -14.98 -33.83
CA PHE A 79 2.32 -15.35 -32.61
C PHE A 79 2.95 -14.71 -31.36
N SER A 80 4.29 -14.70 -31.29
CA SER A 80 5.03 -14.08 -30.15
C SER A 80 4.79 -12.59 -30.08
N LEU A 81 4.64 -11.89 -31.19
CA LEU A 81 4.32 -10.47 -31.22
C LEU A 81 2.91 -10.18 -30.67
N ILE A 82 1.93 -11.00 -30.99
CA ILE A 82 0.55 -10.89 -30.48
C ILE A 82 0.54 -11.11 -28.95
N VAL A 83 1.21 -12.16 -28.47
CA VAL A 83 1.29 -12.46 -27.03
C VAL A 83 2.03 -11.33 -26.27
N GLY A 84 3.13 -10.83 -26.85
CA GLY A 84 3.86 -9.67 -26.31
C GLY A 84 2.95 -8.46 -26.14
N LEU A 85 2.14 -8.14 -27.16
CA LEU A 85 1.21 -7.02 -27.11
C LEU A 85 0.11 -7.20 -26.02
N ILE A 86 -0.39 -8.40 -25.86
CA ILE A 86 -1.40 -8.72 -24.81
C ILE A 86 -0.79 -8.53 -23.41
N LEU A 87 0.48 -8.89 -23.22
CA LEU A 87 1.17 -8.79 -21.92
C LEU A 87 1.64 -7.39 -21.56
N VAL A 88 1.55 -6.41 -22.44
CA VAL A 88 1.80 -4.99 -22.12
C VAL A 88 0.88 -4.51 -21.00
N VAL A 89 -0.41 -4.79 -21.02
CA VAL A 89 -1.37 -4.31 -20.02
C VAL A 89 -1.09 -4.82 -18.62
N PRO A 90 -0.93 -6.13 -18.39
CA PRO A 90 -0.53 -6.62 -17.06
C PRO A 90 0.89 -6.16 -16.67
N GLY A 91 1.80 -5.95 -17.61
CA GLY A 91 3.13 -5.38 -17.36
C GLY A 91 3.06 -3.99 -16.74
N ILE A 92 2.30 -3.08 -17.32
CA ILE A 92 2.07 -1.73 -16.79
C ILE A 92 1.47 -1.78 -15.38
N ARG A 93 0.47 -2.65 -15.15
CA ARG A 93 -0.17 -2.78 -13.83
C ARG A 93 0.82 -3.24 -12.76
N LYS A 94 1.58 -4.29 -13.04
CA LYS A 94 2.59 -4.82 -12.12
C LYS A 94 3.71 -3.81 -11.84
N TYR A 95 4.15 -3.09 -12.87
CA TYR A 95 5.15 -2.04 -12.71
C TYR A 95 4.67 -0.88 -11.85
N ARG A 96 3.40 -0.45 -12.02
CA ARG A 96 2.78 0.55 -11.16
C ARG A 96 2.73 0.09 -9.69
N ASP A 97 2.31 -1.16 -9.46
CA ASP A 97 2.21 -1.70 -8.10
C ASP A 97 3.60 -1.79 -7.43
N TYR A 98 4.62 -2.16 -8.20
CA TYR A 98 6.02 -2.14 -7.76
C TYR A 98 6.51 -0.73 -7.40
N LEU A 99 6.25 0.27 -8.25
CA LEU A 99 6.64 1.67 -7.97
C LEU A 99 5.92 2.24 -6.76
N LYS A 100 4.62 1.93 -6.61
CA LYS A 100 3.86 2.29 -5.43
C LYS A 100 4.49 1.70 -4.17
N GLU A 101 4.78 0.40 -4.15
CA GLU A 101 5.39 -0.28 -3.00
C GLU A 101 6.77 0.31 -2.68
N LYS A 102 7.57 0.61 -3.70
CA LYS A 102 8.86 1.28 -3.54
C LYS A 102 8.71 2.66 -2.90
N ARG A 103 7.74 3.48 -3.36
CA ARG A 103 7.45 4.79 -2.79
C ARG A 103 7.04 4.69 -1.31
N MET A 104 6.17 3.73 -0.98
CA MET A 104 5.72 3.48 0.39
C MET A 104 6.88 3.07 1.31
N LYS A 105 7.75 2.17 0.85
CA LYS A 105 8.96 1.79 1.60
C LYS A 105 9.90 2.98 1.81
N ASN A 106 10.12 3.79 0.79
CA ASN A 106 10.95 4.98 0.91
C ASN A 106 10.36 5.99 1.91
N LEU A 107 9.04 6.21 1.88
CA LEU A 107 8.36 7.07 2.85
C LEU A 107 8.53 6.54 4.28
N LEU A 108 8.45 5.23 4.48
CA LEU A 108 8.67 4.61 5.79
C LEU A 108 10.09 4.84 6.32
N TYR A 109 11.12 4.70 5.46
CA TYR A 109 12.49 5.01 5.87
C TYR A 109 12.66 6.49 6.23
N GLN A 110 12.16 7.39 5.40
CA GLN A 110 12.19 8.82 5.66
C GLN A 110 11.42 9.19 6.94
N PHE A 111 10.32 8.50 7.24
CA PHE A 111 9.57 8.69 8.47
C PHE A 111 10.37 8.28 9.71
N ARG A 112 11.15 7.20 9.64
CA ARG A 112 12.04 6.80 10.75
C ARG A 112 13.09 7.86 11.05
N ASP A 113 13.72 8.43 10.02
CA ASP A 113 14.69 9.50 10.19
C ASP A 113 14.03 10.78 10.75
N MET A 114 12.77 11.07 10.35
CA MET A 114 11.96 12.12 10.98
C MET A 114 11.79 11.88 12.49
N MET A 115 11.45 10.65 12.89
CA MET A 115 11.28 10.28 14.29
C MET A 115 12.59 10.48 15.09
N GLU A 116 13.73 10.13 14.50
CA GLU A 116 15.04 10.34 15.12
C GLU A 116 15.33 11.82 15.34
N SER A 117 15.12 12.67 14.31
CA SER A 117 15.31 14.12 14.43
C SER A 117 14.35 14.76 15.44
N LEU A 118 13.07 14.34 15.45
CA LEU A 118 12.10 14.80 16.47
C LEU A 118 12.55 14.42 17.88
N SER A 119 13.00 13.18 18.08
CA SER A 119 13.50 12.70 19.38
C SER A 119 14.70 13.50 19.85
N ALA A 120 15.64 13.83 18.96
CA ALA A 120 16.79 14.67 19.27
C ALA A 120 16.36 16.09 19.68
N SER A 121 15.44 16.71 18.95
CA SER A 121 14.91 18.05 19.24
C SER A 121 14.15 18.11 20.58
N TYR A 122 13.32 17.11 20.88
CA TYR A 122 12.65 17.02 22.19
C TYR A 122 13.63 16.79 23.33
N SER A 123 14.67 15.99 23.13
CA SER A 123 15.75 15.79 24.13
C SER A 123 16.53 17.05 24.38
N ALA A 124 16.64 17.95 23.39
CA ALA A 124 17.22 19.28 23.54
C ALA A 124 16.25 20.29 24.20
N GLY A 125 15.06 19.86 24.62
CA GLY A 125 14.09 20.71 25.33
C GLY A 125 13.26 21.61 24.42
N LYS A 126 13.22 21.39 23.12
CA LYS A 126 12.40 22.17 22.19
C LYS A 126 10.91 21.86 22.37
N ASN A 127 10.08 22.86 22.14
CA ASN A 127 8.64 22.66 22.08
C ASN A 127 8.26 21.94 20.75
N THR A 128 7.04 21.45 20.65
CA THR A 128 6.54 20.70 19.50
C THR A 128 6.74 21.43 18.18
N GLN A 129 6.41 22.72 18.12
CA GLN A 129 6.58 23.52 16.91
C GLN A 129 8.05 23.61 16.48
N GLY A 130 8.96 23.86 17.43
CA GLY A 130 10.39 23.91 17.17
C GLY A 130 10.97 22.58 16.76
N ALA A 131 10.50 21.46 17.37
CA ALA A 131 10.94 20.13 17.01
C ALA A 131 10.54 19.74 15.57
N PHE A 132 9.32 20.03 15.14
CA PHE A 132 8.89 19.77 13.76
C PHE A 132 9.60 20.66 12.74
N LEU A 133 9.90 21.92 13.12
CA LEU A 133 10.65 22.83 12.25
C LEU A 133 12.10 22.35 12.06
N ASP A 134 12.76 21.89 13.11
CA ASP A 134 14.11 21.33 13.02
C ASP A 134 14.12 20.06 12.19
N ALA A 135 13.21 19.11 12.47
CA ALA A 135 13.09 17.89 11.70
C ALA A 135 12.87 18.18 10.20
N CYS A 136 12.07 19.21 9.89
CA CYS A 136 11.88 19.63 8.51
C CYS A 136 13.20 20.13 7.89
N GLY A 137 13.99 20.93 8.61
CA GLY A 137 15.30 21.41 8.16
C GLY A 137 16.31 20.29 7.96
N ASP A 138 16.40 19.36 8.90
CA ASP A 138 17.30 18.21 8.84
C ASP A 138 16.98 17.32 7.62
N LEU A 139 15.69 17.00 7.42
CA LEU A 139 15.28 16.13 6.34
C LEU A 139 15.37 16.79 4.96
N ILE A 140 15.24 18.12 4.88
CA ILE A 140 15.57 18.86 3.66
C ILE A 140 17.05 18.67 3.30
N GLY A 141 17.94 18.74 4.30
CA GLY A 141 19.37 18.53 4.10
C GLY A 141 19.71 17.12 3.62
N ILE A 142 19.00 16.10 4.09
CA ILE A 142 19.26 14.69 3.77
C ILE A 142 18.61 14.28 2.44
N TYR A 143 17.33 14.60 2.25
CA TYR A 143 16.48 14.08 1.15
C TYR A 143 16.13 15.11 0.08
N GLY A 144 16.37 16.39 0.36
CA GLY A 144 15.99 17.49 -0.50
C GLY A 144 14.49 17.85 -0.41
N GLU A 145 14.15 19.03 -0.91
CA GLU A 145 12.80 19.61 -0.77
C GLU A 145 11.67 18.81 -1.44
N LYS A 146 12.01 17.95 -2.41
CA LYS A 146 11.04 17.17 -3.19
C LYS A 146 10.64 15.86 -2.55
N ALA A 147 11.32 15.46 -1.46
CA ALA A 147 11.03 14.21 -0.76
C ALA A 147 9.62 14.21 -0.16
N ASP A 148 8.97 13.06 -0.15
CA ASP A 148 7.59 12.95 0.29
C ASP A 148 7.43 13.33 1.76
N ILE A 149 8.36 12.92 2.63
CA ILE A 149 8.34 13.28 4.05
C ILE A 149 8.54 14.78 4.29
N VAL A 150 9.38 15.43 3.48
CA VAL A 150 9.63 16.89 3.59
C VAL A 150 8.38 17.67 3.23
N LYS A 151 7.64 17.23 2.20
CA LYS A 151 6.35 17.84 1.84
C LYS A 151 5.34 17.72 2.98
N GLU A 152 5.28 16.56 3.64
CA GLU A 152 4.40 16.35 4.78
C GLU A 152 4.81 17.19 5.99
N LEU A 153 6.10 17.24 6.29
CA LEU A 153 6.60 18.08 7.38
C LEU A 153 6.32 19.56 7.14
N LYS A 154 6.52 20.06 5.92
CA LYS A 154 6.15 21.44 5.57
C LYS A 154 4.66 21.69 5.83
N LEU A 155 3.78 20.76 5.43
CA LEU A 155 2.34 20.88 5.68
C LEU A 155 2.02 20.89 7.18
N ILE A 156 2.66 20.03 7.97
CA ILE A 156 2.47 19.96 9.43
C ILE A 156 2.94 21.27 10.06
N VAL A 157 4.13 21.74 9.71
CA VAL A 157 4.69 23.00 10.24
C VAL A 157 3.78 24.18 9.87
N ASP A 158 3.37 24.29 8.60
CA ASP A 158 2.45 25.34 8.15
C ASP A 158 1.09 25.25 8.85
N GLY A 159 0.58 24.03 9.07
CA GLY A 159 -0.64 23.80 9.82
C GLY A 159 -0.56 24.29 11.25
N ILE A 160 0.55 23.96 11.96
CA ILE A 160 0.82 24.44 13.33
C ILE A 160 0.84 25.96 13.38
N TYR A 161 1.52 26.62 12.43
CA TYR A 161 1.56 28.08 12.36
C TYR A 161 0.17 28.70 12.11
N ASN A 162 -0.74 27.97 11.45
CA ASN A 162 -2.12 28.38 11.22
C ASN A 162 -3.09 27.92 12.32
N GLY A 163 -2.57 27.41 13.46
CA GLY A 163 -3.37 27.02 14.62
C GLY A 163 -4.07 25.67 14.51
N GLN A 164 -3.63 24.82 13.57
CA GLN A 164 -4.11 23.44 13.49
C GLN A 164 -3.46 22.57 14.59
N SER A 165 -4.19 21.57 15.07
CA SER A 165 -3.65 20.60 16.02
C SER A 165 -2.65 19.68 15.34
N VAL A 166 -1.54 19.40 16.01
CA VAL A 166 -0.48 18.49 15.50
C VAL A 166 -1.03 17.08 15.38
N GLU A 167 -1.86 16.65 16.34
CA GLU A 167 -2.50 15.34 16.39
C GLU A 167 -3.40 15.14 15.16
N GLU A 168 -4.18 16.16 14.80
CA GLU A 168 -5.06 16.10 13.63
C GLU A 168 -4.25 16.04 12.33
N MET A 169 -3.17 16.81 12.21
CA MET A 169 -2.28 16.79 11.06
C MET A 169 -1.58 15.43 10.90
N LEU A 170 -1.07 14.86 12.01
CA LEU A 170 -0.45 13.53 12.01
C LEU A 170 -1.44 12.41 11.69
N SER A 171 -2.64 12.46 12.28
CA SER A 171 -3.71 11.50 12.00
C SER A 171 -4.12 11.53 10.52
N ASN A 172 -4.20 12.71 9.92
CA ASN A 172 -4.48 12.86 8.50
C ASN A 172 -3.35 12.33 7.62
N PHE A 173 -2.08 12.57 8.01
CA PHE A 173 -0.92 12.00 7.32
C PHE A 173 -0.93 10.47 7.41
N ALA A 174 -1.20 9.90 8.57
CA ALA A 174 -1.35 8.45 8.76
C ALA A 174 -2.44 7.87 7.83
N ALA A 175 -3.62 8.48 7.82
CA ALA A 175 -4.73 8.04 6.97
C ALA A 175 -4.40 8.09 5.47
N ARG A 176 -3.56 9.02 5.00
CA ARG A 176 -3.12 9.15 3.60
C ARG A 176 -1.95 8.25 3.23
N SER A 177 -1.10 7.94 4.22
CA SER A 177 0.09 7.09 4.02
C SER A 177 -0.25 5.61 3.97
N HIS A 178 -1.28 5.15 4.68
CA HIS A 178 -1.61 3.73 4.88
C HIS A 178 -0.43 2.90 5.40
N LEU A 179 0.39 3.50 6.26
CA LEU A 179 1.53 2.85 6.91
C LEU A 179 1.22 2.70 8.41
N ASP A 180 1.20 1.46 8.88
CA ASP A 180 0.85 1.12 10.28
C ASP A 180 1.79 1.81 11.28
N ASP A 181 3.06 1.99 10.92
CA ASP A 181 4.05 2.69 11.77
C ASP A 181 3.65 4.16 11.98
N ILE A 182 3.18 4.84 10.92
CA ILE A 182 2.73 6.24 10.98
C ILE A 182 1.42 6.36 11.75
N GLU A 183 0.49 5.40 11.54
CA GLU A 183 -0.77 5.34 12.27
C GLU A 183 -0.55 5.13 13.76
N SER A 184 0.36 4.22 14.12
CA SER A 184 0.74 3.96 15.51
C SER A 184 1.33 5.21 16.17
N PHE A 185 2.22 5.91 15.48
CA PHE A 185 2.80 7.16 15.97
C PHE A 185 1.74 8.24 16.17
N ALA A 186 0.87 8.47 15.18
CA ALA A 186 -0.20 9.48 15.27
C ALA A 186 -1.21 9.19 16.39
N THR A 187 -1.33 7.93 16.83
CA THR A 187 -2.22 7.54 17.92
C THR A 187 -1.58 7.78 19.30
N ILE A 188 -0.26 7.73 19.38
CA ILE A 188 0.48 7.90 20.65
C ILE A 188 0.78 9.37 20.91
N PHE A 189 0.93 10.18 19.86
CA PHE A 189 1.27 11.60 19.93
C PHE A 189 0.11 12.44 20.46
#